data_f0ac8ea7e125eea2ed1c9f621c0c0f71
#
_entry.id   f0ac8ea7e125eea2ed1c9f621c0c0f71
#
_cell.length_a   1.000
_cell.length_b   1.000
_cell.length_c   1.000
_cell.angle_alpha   90.00
_cell.angle_beta   90.00
_cell.angle_gamma   90.00
#
_symmetry.space_group_name_H-M   'P 1'
#
loop_
_entity.id
_entity.type
_entity.pdbx_description
1 polymer ?
#
loop_
_entity_poly.entity_id
_entity_poly.type
_entity_poly.pdbx_seq_one_letter_code
_entity_poly.pdbx_strand_id
1 'polypeptide(L)'
;MTLNNLGTGTSTGVPSIACDCETCLSTDPRDKRLRVSVLIEHGGKTILVDTSSDFRQQALRANIRYLDAVMITHCHVDHVFGLDDIRPLNFRYGAMPIFANAIAWIDLRRIFKYIFEPTHVGGGLPQLIPHTVVHNSPFCIGDIEITPLEVIHGKLP
;
A
#
# COMPACT_ATOMS: atom_id res chain seq x y z
N MET A 1 -14.85 -8.68 -10.96
CA MET A 1 -13.70 -7.94 -10.38
C MET A 1 -14.17 -6.57 -9.99
N THR A 2 -13.91 -6.17 -8.74
CA THR A 2 -14.20 -4.83 -8.22
C THR A 2 -12.86 -4.12 -7.97
N LEU A 3 -12.78 -2.84 -8.32
CA LEU A 3 -11.63 -2.01 -8.09
C LEU A 3 -12.10 -0.77 -7.30
N ASN A 4 -11.67 -0.69 -6.04
CA ASN A 4 -12.04 0.39 -5.13
C ASN A 4 -10.86 1.33 -4.94
N ASN A 5 -10.98 2.59 -5.38
CA ASN A 5 -10.01 3.63 -5.08
C ASN A 5 -10.14 4.05 -3.61
N LEU A 6 -9.16 3.71 -2.79
CA LEU A 6 -9.13 4.09 -1.38
C LEU A 6 -8.63 5.53 -1.19
N GLY A 7 -7.87 6.03 -2.16
CA GLY A 7 -7.40 7.40 -2.22
C GLY A 7 -7.01 7.78 -3.63
N THR A 8 -7.31 9.00 -4.02
CA THR A 8 -7.05 9.57 -5.36
C THR A 8 -6.34 10.92 -5.29
N GLY A 9 -5.83 11.26 -4.12
CA GLY A 9 -4.99 12.45 -3.91
C GLY A 9 -3.57 12.23 -4.43
N THR A 10 -2.84 13.33 -4.55
CA THR A 10 -1.40 13.30 -4.84
C THR A 10 -0.61 12.89 -3.60
N SER A 11 0.72 12.94 -3.67
CA SER A 11 1.60 12.65 -2.53
C SER A 11 1.32 13.49 -1.27
N THR A 12 0.70 14.67 -1.41
CA THR A 12 0.30 15.53 -0.29
C THR A 12 -1.14 15.32 0.16
N GLY A 13 -1.95 14.58 -0.60
CA GLY A 13 -3.40 14.51 -0.41
C GLY A 13 -4.12 15.82 -0.79
N VAL A 14 -5.44 15.84 -0.64
CA VAL A 14 -6.27 17.05 -0.78
C VAL A 14 -7.24 17.11 0.40
N PRO A 15 -7.28 18.22 1.16
CA PRO A 15 -6.48 19.44 1.05
C PRO A 15 -5.00 19.22 1.36
N SER A 16 -4.14 20.00 0.71
CA SER A 16 -2.72 20.08 1.04
C SER A 16 -2.51 21.01 2.23
N ILE A 17 -1.54 20.70 3.08
CA ILE A 17 -1.21 21.53 4.26
C ILE A 17 -0.84 22.94 3.80
N ALA A 18 -1.41 23.95 4.47
CA ALA A 18 -1.20 25.38 4.20
C ALA A 18 -1.56 25.83 2.77
N CYS A 19 -2.47 25.12 2.11
CA CYS A 19 -2.98 25.52 0.78
C CYS A 19 -4.34 26.18 0.91
N ASP A 20 -4.44 27.41 0.44
CA ASP A 20 -5.67 28.24 0.48
C ASP A 20 -6.42 28.30 -0.85
N CYS A 21 -6.13 27.36 -1.78
CA CYS A 21 -6.86 27.32 -3.05
C CYS A 21 -8.30 26.86 -2.86
N GLU A 22 -9.16 27.18 -3.81
CA GLU A 22 -10.60 26.88 -3.78
C GLU A 22 -10.88 25.40 -3.46
N THR A 23 -10.17 24.48 -4.10
CA THR A 23 -10.32 23.02 -3.87
C THR A 23 -9.93 22.61 -2.45
N CYS A 24 -8.85 23.16 -1.91
CA CYS A 24 -8.40 22.83 -0.55
C CYS A 24 -9.34 23.39 0.52
N LEU A 25 -9.93 24.55 0.28
CA LEU A 25 -10.90 25.20 1.16
C LEU A 25 -12.34 24.68 0.96
N SER A 26 -12.59 23.93 -0.11
CA SER A 26 -13.91 23.37 -0.42
C SER A 26 -14.47 22.55 0.75
N THR A 27 -15.77 22.64 0.98
CA THR A 27 -16.51 21.80 1.93
C THR A 27 -17.08 20.55 1.28
N ASP A 28 -16.95 20.41 -0.04
CA ASP A 28 -17.40 19.22 -0.78
C ASP A 28 -16.55 18.00 -0.38
N PRO A 29 -17.14 16.89 0.09
CA PRO A 29 -16.40 15.69 0.46
C PRO A 29 -15.64 15.05 -0.71
N ARG A 30 -16.01 15.32 -1.96
CA ARG A 30 -15.31 14.85 -3.16
C ARG A 30 -13.93 15.51 -3.33
N ASP A 31 -13.74 16.67 -2.73
CA ASP A 31 -12.47 17.40 -2.71
C ASP A 31 -11.56 16.96 -1.54
N LYS A 32 -12.01 16.04 -0.69
CA LYS A 32 -11.22 15.47 0.41
C LYS A 32 -10.65 14.13 -0.02
N ARG A 33 -9.43 14.15 -0.61
CA ARG A 33 -8.81 12.99 -1.23
C ARG A 33 -7.59 12.52 -0.44
N LEU A 34 -7.66 11.33 0.10
CA LEU A 34 -6.51 10.66 0.70
C LEU A 34 -5.49 10.30 -0.37
N ARG A 35 -4.24 10.07 0.04
CA ARG A 35 -3.14 9.63 -0.83
C ARG A 35 -3.49 8.32 -1.52
N VAL A 36 -2.84 8.07 -2.66
CA VAL A 36 -3.19 6.94 -3.53
C VAL A 36 -3.10 5.58 -2.82
N SER A 37 -4.12 4.79 -3.01
CA SER A 37 -4.14 3.35 -2.71
C SER A 37 -5.37 2.73 -3.38
N VAL A 38 -5.28 1.48 -3.79
CA VAL A 38 -6.35 0.77 -4.49
C VAL A 38 -6.58 -0.60 -3.86
N LEU A 39 -7.84 -0.97 -3.68
CA LEU A 39 -8.26 -2.31 -3.29
C LEU A 39 -8.85 -3.04 -4.48
N ILE A 40 -8.35 -4.23 -4.76
CA ILE A 40 -8.83 -5.12 -5.81
C ILE A 40 -9.50 -6.33 -5.16
N GLU A 41 -10.74 -6.63 -5.57
CA GLU A 41 -11.49 -7.78 -5.09
C GLU A 41 -11.98 -8.62 -6.28
N HIS A 42 -11.59 -9.88 -6.30
CA HIS A 42 -12.01 -10.84 -7.32
C HIS A 42 -11.83 -12.29 -6.85
N GLY A 43 -12.78 -13.18 -7.20
CA GLY A 43 -12.65 -14.61 -6.90
C GLY A 43 -12.46 -14.94 -5.41
N GLY A 44 -13.02 -14.13 -4.51
CA GLY A 44 -12.81 -14.28 -3.07
C GLY A 44 -11.43 -13.80 -2.57
N LYS A 45 -10.63 -13.17 -3.43
CA LYS A 45 -9.34 -12.56 -3.10
C LYS A 45 -9.46 -11.06 -2.93
N THR A 46 -8.73 -10.53 -1.96
CA THR A 46 -8.65 -9.11 -1.64
C THR A 46 -7.18 -8.67 -1.64
N ILE A 47 -6.81 -7.84 -2.60
CA ILE A 47 -5.43 -7.38 -2.81
C ILE A 47 -5.38 -5.86 -2.64
N LEU A 48 -4.45 -5.38 -1.83
CA LEU A 48 -4.17 -3.96 -1.69
C LEU A 48 -3.00 -3.56 -2.58
N VAL A 49 -3.12 -2.46 -3.30
CA VAL A 49 -2.02 -1.81 -4.02
C VAL A 49 -1.63 -0.55 -3.27
N ASP A 50 -0.42 -0.54 -2.77
CA ASP A 50 0.21 0.47 -1.92
C ASP A 50 -0.47 0.70 -0.57
N THR A 51 0.35 0.77 0.46
CA THR A 51 -0.02 1.14 1.83
C THR A 51 0.31 2.62 2.05
N SER A 52 -0.53 3.50 1.54
CA SER A 52 -0.29 4.94 1.69
C SER A 52 -0.15 5.35 3.15
N SER A 53 0.39 6.54 3.40
CA SER A 53 0.45 7.10 4.76
C SER A 53 -0.94 7.25 5.40
N ASP A 54 -2.00 7.20 4.59
CA ASP A 54 -3.40 7.27 5.03
C ASP A 54 -4.06 5.88 5.15
N PHE A 55 -3.29 4.79 5.02
CA PHE A 55 -3.83 3.42 4.93
C PHE A 55 -4.75 3.08 6.11
N ARG A 56 -4.38 3.43 7.34
CA ARG A 56 -5.26 3.19 8.49
C ARG A 56 -6.65 3.80 8.29
N GLN A 57 -6.72 5.07 7.86
CA GLN A 57 -8.00 5.74 7.62
C GLN A 57 -8.74 5.12 6.44
N GLN A 58 -8.04 4.76 5.37
CA GLN A 58 -8.58 4.08 4.20
C GLN A 58 -9.18 2.73 4.57
N ALA A 59 -8.44 1.92 5.32
CA ALA A 59 -8.87 0.58 5.76
C ALA A 59 -10.11 0.64 6.65
N LEU A 60 -10.17 1.58 7.59
CA LEU A 60 -11.33 1.79 8.47
C LEU A 60 -12.56 2.22 7.67
N ARG A 61 -12.39 3.19 6.74
CA ARG A 61 -13.48 3.70 5.90
C ARG A 61 -14.03 2.63 4.95
N ALA A 62 -13.15 1.83 4.35
CA ALA A 62 -13.53 0.74 3.44
C ALA A 62 -13.88 -0.57 4.17
N ASN A 63 -13.85 -0.58 5.52
CA ASN A 63 -14.10 -1.75 6.35
C ASN A 63 -13.24 -2.97 5.94
N ILE A 64 -11.97 -2.74 5.62
CA ILE A 64 -11.04 -3.82 5.29
C ILE A 64 -10.82 -4.68 6.53
N ARG A 65 -11.20 -5.95 6.45
CA ARG A 65 -11.07 -6.91 7.55
C ARG A 65 -10.04 -8.00 7.27
N TYR A 66 -9.67 -8.15 6.02
CA TYR A 66 -8.75 -9.17 5.53
C TYR A 66 -8.07 -8.71 4.25
N LEU A 67 -6.84 -9.15 4.04
CA LEU A 67 -6.10 -9.01 2.78
C LEU A 67 -5.41 -10.33 2.49
N ASP A 68 -5.45 -10.76 1.23
CA ASP A 68 -4.67 -11.91 0.74
C ASP A 68 -3.24 -11.50 0.42
N ALA A 69 -3.03 -10.28 -0.02
CA ALA A 69 -1.71 -9.75 -0.36
C ALA A 69 -1.71 -8.22 -0.40
N VAL A 70 -0.49 -7.66 -0.33
CA VAL A 70 -0.20 -6.26 -0.63
C VAL A 70 0.81 -6.21 -1.78
N MET A 71 0.56 -5.36 -2.77
CA MET A 71 1.49 -5.05 -3.84
C MET A 71 2.04 -3.65 -3.62
N ILE A 72 3.35 -3.47 -3.73
CA ILE A 72 4.02 -2.18 -3.63
C ILE A 72 4.54 -1.79 -5.00
N THR A 73 4.11 -0.64 -5.49
CA THR A 73 4.53 -0.10 -6.78
C THR A 73 5.95 0.46 -6.70
N HIS A 74 6.21 1.34 -5.72
CA HIS A 74 7.51 1.94 -5.43
C HIS A 74 7.56 2.49 -3.99
N CYS A 75 8.72 2.95 -3.52
CA CYS A 75 8.96 3.24 -2.10
C CYS A 75 8.89 4.73 -1.73
N HIS A 76 8.13 5.57 -2.45
CA HIS A 76 7.83 6.89 -1.94
C HIS A 76 6.93 6.80 -0.69
N VAL A 77 7.06 7.77 0.19
CA VAL A 77 6.38 7.82 1.51
C VAL A 77 4.88 7.63 1.40
N ASP A 78 4.28 8.28 0.43
CA ASP A 78 2.84 8.24 0.17
C ASP A 78 2.34 6.88 -0.34
N HIS A 79 3.25 5.95 -0.68
CA HIS A 79 2.93 4.59 -1.12
C HIS A 79 3.22 3.52 -0.07
N VAL A 80 4.16 3.75 0.87
CA VAL A 80 4.62 2.66 1.76
C VAL A 80 4.48 2.92 3.25
N PHE A 81 4.29 4.17 3.72
CA PHE A 81 4.38 4.46 5.17
C PHE A 81 3.23 3.92 6.01
N GLY A 82 2.14 3.46 5.41
CA GLY A 82 1.10 2.72 6.10
C GLY A 82 1.39 1.21 6.26
N LEU A 83 2.57 0.73 5.85
CA LEU A 83 2.92 -0.69 5.95
C LEU A 83 2.89 -1.21 7.39
N ASP A 84 3.20 -0.38 8.38
CA ASP A 84 3.13 -0.74 9.78
C ASP A 84 1.68 -1.01 10.27
N ASP A 85 0.70 -0.39 9.64
CA ASP A 85 -0.72 -0.54 9.98
C ASP A 85 -1.32 -1.88 9.52
N ILE A 86 -0.56 -2.77 8.89
CA ILE A 86 -1.02 -4.15 8.60
C ILE A 86 -0.92 -5.07 9.84
N ARG A 87 -0.23 -4.67 10.90
CA ARG A 87 -0.07 -5.48 12.13
C ARG A 87 -1.36 -6.05 12.70
N PRO A 88 -2.47 -5.30 12.79
CA PRO A 88 -3.73 -5.86 13.27
C PRO A 88 -4.24 -7.04 12.43
N LEU A 89 -3.95 -7.04 11.11
CA LEU A 89 -4.26 -8.15 10.23
C LEU A 89 -3.32 -9.34 10.49
N ASN A 90 -2.02 -9.08 10.74
CA ASN A 90 -1.08 -10.13 11.11
C ASN A 90 -1.47 -10.87 12.38
N PHE A 91 -1.92 -10.17 13.42
CA PHE A 91 -2.36 -10.79 14.67
C PHE A 91 -3.54 -11.75 14.47
N ARG A 92 -4.34 -11.50 13.44
CA ARG A 92 -5.55 -12.26 13.18
C ARG A 92 -5.38 -13.35 12.13
N TYR A 93 -4.53 -13.12 11.14
CA TYR A 93 -4.44 -13.96 9.95
C TYR A 93 -3.02 -14.42 9.62
N GLY A 94 -2.03 -14.04 10.43
CA GLY A 94 -0.62 -14.41 10.19
C GLY A 94 0.11 -13.45 9.27
N ALA A 95 1.28 -13.89 8.79
CA ALA A 95 2.17 -13.05 7.99
C ALA A 95 1.56 -12.68 6.63
N MET A 96 1.76 -11.42 6.22
CA MET A 96 1.19 -10.82 5.02
C MET A 96 2.12 -11.01 3.81
N PRO A 97 1.64 -11.63 2.71
CA PRO A 97 2.37 -11.64 1.44
C PRO A 97 2.51 -10.23 0.87
N ILE A 98 3.76 -9.80 0.62
CA ILE A 98 4.08 -8.50 0.03
C ILE A 98 4.79 -8.73 -1.29
N PHE A 99 4.26 -8.17 -2.36
CA PHE A 99 4.81 -8.25 -3.71
C PHE A 99 5.42 -6.91 -4.10
N ALA A 100 6.71 -6.90 -4.43
CA ALA A 100 7.45 -5.71 -4.85
C ALA A 100 8.61 -6.09 -5.77
N ASN A 101 9.09 -5.17 -6.60
CA ASN A 101 10.30 -5.42 -7.39
C ASN A 101 11.57 -5.41 -6.51
N ALA A 102 12.68 -5.86 -7.07
CA ALA A 102 13.94 -5.99 -6.33
C ALA A 102 14.46 -4.66 -5.77
N ILE A 103 14.27 -3.55 -6.50
CA ILE A 103 14.68 -2.21 -6.07
C ILE A 103 13.83 -1.76 -4.88
N ALA A 104 12.52 -1.92 -4.97
CA ALA A 104 11.61 -1.61 -3.87
C ALA A 104 11.93 -2.43 -2.61
N TRP A 105 12.34 -3.70 -2.74
CA TRP A 105 12.78 -4.51 -1.59
C TRP A 105 14.02 -3.96 -0.90
N ILE A 106 14.99 -3.42 -1.65
CA ILE A 106 16.17 -2.76 -1.07
C ILE A 106 15.74 -1.56 -0.23
N ASP A 107 14.87 -0.72 -0.77
CA ASP A 107 14.39 0.47 -0.07
C ASP A 107 13.48 0.13 1.11
N LEU A 108 12.56 -0.81 0.98
CA LEU A 108 11.70 -1.28 2.08
C LEU A 108 12.53 -1.77 3.27
N ARG A 109 13.59 -2.56 3.03
CA ARG A 109 14.48 -3.03 4.09
C ARG A 109 15.24 -1.90 4.76
N ARG A 110 15.60 -0.86 4.03
CA ARG A 110 16.27 0.34 4.56
C ARG A 110 15.31 1.18 5.39
N ILE A 111 14.11 1.46 4.85
CA ILE A 111 13.09 2.32 5.48
C ILE A 111 12.54 1.64 6.75
N PHE A 112 12.19 0.37 6.64
CA PHE A 112 11.55 -0.42 7.71
C PHE A 112 12.54 -1.40 8.35
N LYS A 113 13.79 -0.98 8.58
CA LYS A 113 14.84 -1.84 9.14
C LYS A 113 14.38 -2.60 10.37
N TYR A 114 13.60 -1.98 11.25
CA TYR A 114 13.09 -2.56 12.48
C TYR A 114 12.16 -3.77 12.26
N ILE A 115 11.52 -3.88 11.07
CA ILE A 115 10.67 -5.03 10.71
C ILE A 115 11.54 -6.22 10.31
N PHE A 116 12.60 -5.97 9.52
CA PHE A 116 13.44 -7.02 8.93
C PHE A 116 14.62 -7.43 9.81
N GLU A 117 15.08 -6.52 10.68
CA GLU A 117 16.19 -6.73 11.60
C GLU A 117 15.73 -6.33 13.02
N PRO A 118 14.83 -7.08 13.66
CA PRO A 118 14.30 -6.72 14.95
C PRO A 118 15.40 -6.75 16.02
N THR A 119 15.61 -5.62 16.69
CA THR A 119 16.64 -5.47 17.75
C THR A 119 16.07 -5.66 19.16
N HIS A 120 14.75 -5.75 19.29
CA HIS A 120 14.06 -5.81 20.56
C HIS A 120 13.07 -6.96 20.62
N VAL A 121 13.03 -7.64 21.76
CA VAL A 121 11.99 -8.62 22.07
C VAL A 121 10.85 -7.89 22.74
N GLY A 122 9.70 -7.81 22.04
CA GLY A 122 8.48 -7.18 22.58
C GLY A 122 7.89 -6.14 21.63
N GLY A 123 6.57 -6.00 21.68
CA GLY A 123 5.79 -5.20 20.71
C GLY A 123 5.52 -5.99 19.43
N GLY A 124 4.31 -5.86 18.89
CA GLY A 124 3.99 -6.47 17.61
C GLY A 124 4.69 -5.74 16.48
N LEU A 125 5.49 -6.45 15.69
CA LEU A 125 6.04 -5.97 14.42
C LEU A 125 5.20 -6.51 13.27
N PRO A 126 5.11 -5.79 12.14
CA PRO A 126 4.57 -6.34 10.92
C PRO A 126 5.28 -7.66 10.54
N GLN A 127 4.50 -8.68 10.24
CA GLN A 127 5.02 -9.95 9.75
C GLN A 127 4.78 -10.01 8.25
N LEU A 128 5.84 -10.01 7.46
CA LEU A 128 5.81 -9.91 6.01
C LEU A 128 6.41 -11.16 5.38
N ILE A 129 5.78 -11.65 4.29
CA ILE A 129 6.33 -12.68 3.41
C ILE A 129 6.75 -12.00 2.11
N PRO A 130 8.06 -11.79 1.86
CA PRO A 130 8.52 -11.09 0.68
C PRO A 130 8.40 -11.96 -0.58
N HIS A 131 7.76 -11.39 -1.61
CA HIS A 131 7.72 -11.94 -2.96
C HIS A 131 8.31 -10.91 -3.93
N THR A 132 9.39 -11.29 -4.63
CA THR A 132 9.98 -10.42 -5.65
C THR A 132 9.27 -10.62 -6.98
N VAL A 133 8.76 -9.54 -7.54
CA VAL A 133 8.16 -9.53 -8.88
C VAL A 133 9.17 -9.04 -9.91
N VAL A 134 9.02 -9.53 -11.13
CA VAL A 134 9.90 -9.21 -12.26
C VAL A 134 9.05 -8.58 -13.37
N HIS A 135 9.55 -7.51 -13.95
CA HIS A 135 8.94 -6.83 -15.10
C HIS A 135 8.58 -7.82 -16.24
N ASN A 136 7.39 -7.69 -16.79
CA ASN A 136 6.83 -8.55 -17.83
C ASN A 136 6.78 -10.07 -17.49
N SER A 137 6.93 -10.44 -16.21
CA SER A 137 6.77 -11.83 -15.77
C SER A 137 5.46 -11.97 -15.00
N PRO A 138 4.40 -12.52 -15.61
CA PRO A 138 3.11 -12.70 -14.93
C PRO A 138 3.23 -13.63 -13.73
N PHE A 139 2.43 -13.37 -12.70
CA PHE A 139 2.25 -14.24 -11.53
C PHE A 139 0.78 -14.23 -11.11
N CYS A 140 0.39 -15.17 -10.25
CA CYS A 140 -1.00 -15.28 -9.79
C CYS A 140 -1.12 -15.11 -8.28
N ILE A 141 -2.21 -14.45 -7.87
CA ILE A 141 -2.71 -14.47 -6.48
C ILE A 141 -4.11 -15.08 -6.52
N GLY A 142 -4.23 -16.36 -6.16
CA GLY A 142 -5.42 -17.13 -6.46
C GLY A 142 -5.65 -17.21 -7.97
N ASP A 143 -6.84 -16.85 -8.42
CA ASP A 143 -7.23 -16.84 -9.84
C ASP A 143 -6.95 -15.48 -10.55
N ILE A 144 -6.31 -14.55 -9.85
CA ILE A 144 -5.97 -13.24 -10.42
C ILE A 144 -4.58 -13.30 -11.01
N GLU A 145 -4.47 -13.23 -12.33
CA GLU A 145 -3.20 -13.04 -13.02
C GLU A 145 -2.80 -11.56 -13.01
N ILE A 146 -1.55 -11.31 -12.66
CA ILE A 146 -0.98 -9.97 -12.50
C ILE A 146 0.29 -9.89 -13.34
N THR A 147 0.35 -8.93 -14.25
CA THR A 147 1.53 -8.65 -15.07
C THR A 147 2.16 -7.34 -14.60
N PRO A 148 3.35 -7.37 -13.96
CA PRO A 148 4.06 -6.16 -13.58
C PRO A 148 4.58 -5.45 -14.83
N LEU A 149 4.23 -4.18 -14.99
CA LEU A 149 4.74 -3.33 -16.06
C LEU A 149 5.66 -2.27 -15.47
N GLU A 150 6.80 -2.06 -16.12
CA GLU A 150 7.70 -0.96 -15.75
C GLU A 150 7.15 0.35 -16.29
N VAL A 151 7.10 1.36 -15.44
CA VAL A 151 6.74 2.73 -15.81
C VAL A 151 7.79 3.69 -15.24
N ILE A 152 8.16 4.69 -16.03
CA ILE A 152 9.14 5.69 -15.59
C ILE A 152 8.44 6.71 -14.68
N HIS A 153 8.92 6.81 -13.45
CA HIS A 153 8.46 7.80 -12.48
C HIS A 153 9.63 8.67 -12.00
N GLY A 154 9.83 9.79 -12.66
CA GLY A 154 11.02 10.63 -12.47
C GLY A 154 12.28 9.90 -12.91
N LYS A 155 13.14 9.53 -11.93
CA LYS A 155 14.36 8.73 -12.14
C LYS A 155 14.21 7.27 -11.66
N LEU A 156 13.03 6.90 -11.14
CA LEU A 156 12.73 5.55 -10.72
C LEU A 156 12.18 4.76 -11.92
N PRO A 157 12.60 3.49 -12.06
CA PRO A 157 12.00 2.59 -13.02
C PRO A 157 10.61 2.15 -12.58
#